data_6c8a42f776fe35998e81cfb58433e8dd
#
_entry.id   6c8a42f776fe35998e81cfb58433e8dd
#
_cell.length_a   1.000
_cell.length_b   1.000
_cell.length_c   1.000
_cell.angle_alpha   90.00
_cell.angle_beta   90.00
_cell.angle_gamma   90.00
#
_symmetry.space_group_name_H-M   'P 1'
#
loop_
_entity.id
_entity.type
_entity.pdbx_description
1 polymer ?
#
loop_
_entity_poly.entity_id
_entity_poly.type
_entity_poly.pdbx_seq_one_letter_code
_entity_poly.pdbx_strand_id
1 'polypeptide(L)'
;MPERKYPTNNKNKQGFHVTSEGLSALQKQLEELKAERPIIAEKLRAAMADKDFRENAPLDAARDEQAHLEAKIRENEDRIRNAVIVDASSNQGRAD
;
A
#
# COMPACT_ATOMS: atom_id res chain seq x y z
N MET A 1 23.61 2.24 -20.46
CA MET A 1 23.09 2.39 -20.34
C MET A 1 22.29 2.53 -19.57
N PRO A 2 22.09 2.85 -19.10
CA PRO A 2 21.35 3.00 -18.13
C PRO A 2 20.16 2.53 -18.05
N GLU A 3 19.69 2.29 -18.55
CA GLU A 3 18.63 1.86 -18.54
C GLU A 3 18.45 0.86 -17.78
N ARG A 4 19.05 0.19 -17.65
CA ARG A 4 18.84 -0.80 -17.07
C ARG A 4 18.63 -0.60 -15.82
N LYS A 5 18.86 0.28 -15.49
CA LYS A 5 18.68 0.55 -14.38
C LYS A 5 17.51 0.28 -13.89
N TYR A 6 16.71 -0.01 -14.54
CA TYR A 6 15.53 -0.33 -14.07
C TYR A 6 15.44 -1.79 -13.88
N PRO A 7 16.31 -2.38 -13.16
CA PRO A 7 16.19 -3.80 -12.89
C PRO A 7 14.95 -4.10 -12.12
N THR A 8 14.42 -3.12 -11.42
CA THR A 8 13.19 -3.36 -10.72
C THR A 8 12.08 -3.74 -11.64
N ASN A 9 12.19 -3.37 -12.88
CA ASN A 9 11.16 -3.75 -13.82
C ASN A 9 11.08 -5.23 -13.99
N ASN A 10 12.20 -5.89 -13.89
CA ASN A 10 12.20 -7.32 -14.02
C ASN A 10 11.42 -7.98 -12.93
N LYS A 11 11.50 -7.44 -11.72
CA LYS A 11 10.74 -8.00 -10.65
C LYS A 11 9.27 -7.88 -10.91
N ASN A 12 8.86 -6.75 -11.48
CA ASN A 12 7.46 -6.58 -11.77
C ASN A 12 6.98 -7.59 -12.76
N LYS A 13 7.82 -7.91 -13.72
CA LYS A 13 7.41 -8.87 -14.72
C LYS A 13 7.17 -10.22 -14.12
N GLN A 14 7.93 -10.55 -13.09
CA GLN A 14 7.76 -11.85 -12.49
C GLN A 14 6.53 -11.92 -11.63
N GLY A 15 6.03 -10.76 -11.22
CA GLY A 15 4.84 -10.73 -10.43
C GLY A 15 5.12 -10.98 -8.96
N PHE A 16 4.07 -10.98 -8.19
CA PHE A 16 4.11 -11.16 -6.76
C PHE A 16 3.34 -12.42 -6.44
N HIS A 17 4.01 -13.48 -6.09
CA HIS A 17 3.37 -14.78 -5.91
C HIS A 17 2.69 -14.87 -4.56
N VAL A 18 1.40 -15.14 -4.56
CA VAL A 18 0.64 -15.26 -3.34
C VAL A 18 -0.34 -16.41 -3.48
N THR A 19 -0.77 -16.93 -2.36
CA THR A 19 -1.87 -17.88 -2.37
C THR A 19 -3.17 -17.09 -2.50
N SER A 20 -4.25 -17.79 -2.79
CA SER A 20 -5.54 -17.12 -2.87
C SER A 20 -5.91 -16.54 -1.54
N GLU A 21 -5.55 -17.19 -0.44
CA GLU A 21 -5.82 -16.64 0.88
C GLU A 21 -4.98 -15.41 1.14
N GLY A 22 -3.74 -15.43 0.68
CA GLY A 22 -2.89 -14.25 0.82
C GLY A 22 -3.43 -13.08 0.05
N LEU A 23 -3.95 -13.32 -1.14
CA LEU A 23 -4.54 -12.26 -1.92
C LEU A 23 -5.77 -11.69 -1.22
N SER A 24 -6.61 -12.55 -0.66
CA SER A 24 -7.76 -12.06 0.09
C SER A 24 -7.34 -11.19 1.26
N ALA A 25 -6.27 -11.60 1.95
CA ALA A 25 -5.77 -10.83 3.07
C ALA A 25 -5.28 -9.46 2.61
N LEU A 26 -4.62 -9.42 1.47
CA LEU A 26 -4.16 -8.15 0.93
C LEU A 26 -5.33 -7.23 0.59
N GLN A 27 -6.37 -7.81 -0.01
CA GLN A 27 -7.53 -7.03 -0.38
C GLN A 27 -8.24 -6.48 0.85
N LYS A 28 -8.32 -7.31 1.88
CA LYS A 28 -8.94 -6.86 3.12
C LYS A 28 -8.11 -5.76 3.76
N GLN A 29 -6.80 -5.93 3.75
CA GLN A 29 -5.92 -4.93 4.31
C GLN A 29 -6.04 -3.61 3.55
N LEU A 30 -6.18 -3.69 2.24
CA LEU A 30 -6.34 -2.49 1.44
C LEU A 30 -7.61 -1.74 1.83
N GLU A 31 -8.70 -2.47 2.06
CA GLU A 31 -9.92 -1.81 2.47
C GLU A 31 -9.78 -1.17 3.83
N GLU A 32 -9.05 -1.82 4.73
CA GLU A 32 -8.81 -1.24 6.05
C GLU A 32 -7.98 0.02 5.95
N LEU A 33 -6.97 0.00 5.08
CA LEU A 33 -6.16 1.18 4.88
C LEU A 33 -6.99 2.33 4.32
N LYS A 34 -7.82 2.02 3.33
CA LYS A 34 -8.64 3.07 2.73
C LYS A 34 -9.64 3.64 3.73
N ALA A 35 -10.08 2.81 4.67
CA ALA A 35 -11.02 3.26 5.68
C ALA A 35 -10.39 4.29 6.62
N GLU A 36 -9.06 4.35 6.66
CA GLU A 36 -8.40 5.36 7.47
C GLU A 36 -8.36 6.73 6.82
N ARG A 37 -8.64 6.80 5.52
CA ARG A 37 -8.59 8.07 4.83
C ARG A 37 -9.50 9.13 5.44
N PRO A 38 -10.78 8.82 5.70
CA PRO A 38 -11.63 9.85 6.29
C PRO A 38 -11.21 10.24 7.70
N ILE A 39 -10.59 9.31 8.43
CA ILE A 39 -10.12 9.63 9.76
C ILE A 39 -9.00 10.66 9.69
N ILE A 40 -8.06 10.45 8.78
CA ILE A 40 -6.96 11.38 8.62
C ILE A 40 -7.44 12.69 8.03
N ALA A 41 -8.40 12.62 7.10
CA ALA A 41 -8.97 13.84 6.53
C ALA A 41 -9.58 14.70 7.63
N GLU A 42 -10.22 14.06 8.60
CA GLU A 42 -10.81 14.83 9.71
C GLU A 42 -9.73 15.44 10.58
N LYS A 43 -8.63 14.70 10.79
CA LYS A 43 -7.52 15.27 11.55
C LYS A 43 -6.94 16.49 10.85
N LEU A 44 -6.81 16.39 9.52
CA LEU A 44 -6.31 17.53 8.75
C LEU A 44 -7.25 18.70 8.87
N ARG A 45 -8.55 18.45 8.73
CA ARG A 45 -9.51 19.52 8.80
C ARG A 45 -9.47 20.21 10.16
N ALA A 46 -9.39 19.41 11.22
CA ALA A 46 -9.36 19.96 12.56
C ALA A 46 -8.08 20.77 12.78
N ALA A 47 -6.96 20.27 12.29
CA ALA A 47 -5.71 20.98 12.46
C ALA A 47 -5.69 22.27 11.65
N MET A 48 -6.32 22.25 10.47
CA MET A 48 -6.34 23.45 9.64
C MET A 48 -7.28 24.51 10.19
N ALA A 49 -8.17 24.13 11.08
CA ALA A 49 -9.04 25.11 11.71
C ALA A 49 -8.27 26.01 12.67
N ASP A 50 -7.10 25.56 13.10
CA ASP A 50 -6.25 26.37 13.94
C ASP A 50 -5.64 27.45 13.09
N LYS A 51 -5.73 28.68 13.54
CA LYS A 51 -5.30 29.79 12.74
C LYS A 51 -3.82 30.12 12.85
N ASP A 52 -3.14 29.44 13.72
CA ASP A 52 -1.72 29.69 13.87
C ASP A 52 -0.96 28.75 12.95
N PHE A 53 -0.62 29.24 11.77
CA PHE A 53 0.02 28.39 10.79
C PHE A 53 1.53 28.30 10.91
N ARG A 54 2.13 29.11 11.77
CA ARG A 54 3.59 29.11 11.81
C ARG A 54 4.13 27.89 12.47
N GLU A 55 3.47 27.41 13.48
CA GLU A 55 3.91 26.21 14.13
C GLU A 55 2.71 25.36 14.41
N ASN A 56 2.27 24.65 13.43
CA ASN A 56 1.10 23.83 13.58
C ASN A 56 1.54 22.38 13.55
N ALA A 57 2.02 21.89 14.69
CA ALA A 57 2.48 20.53 14.80
C ALA A 57 1.40 19.50 14.49
N PRO A 58 0.16 19.68 14.95
CA PRO A 58 -0.87 18.72 14.57
C PRO A 58 -1.10 18.65 13.07
N LEU A 59 -1.00 19.76 12.37
CA LEU A 59 -1.17 19.76 10.93
C LEU A 59 -0.02 19.00 10.27
N ASP A 60 1.21 19.24 10.71
CA ASP A 60 2.36 18.55 10.16
C ASP A 60 2.25 17.04 10.42
N ALA A 61 1.83 16.67 11.63
CA ALA A 61 1.68 15.26 11.95
C ALA A 61 0.61 14.61 11.09
N ALA A 62 -0.50 15.30 10.86
CA ALA A 62 -1.57 14.75 10.05
C ALA A 62 -1.14 14.58 8.60
N ARG A 63 -0.34 15.52 8.10
CA ARG A 63 0.16 15.41 6.74
C ARG A 63 1.12 14.24 6.61
N ASP A 64 1.96 14.02 7.63
CA ASP A 64 2.82 12.86 7.61
C ASP A 64 2.04 11.58 7.62
N GLU A 65 1.01 11.52 8.46
CA GLU A 65 0.17 10.33 8.51
C GLU A 65 -0.48 10.07 7.16
N GLN A 66 -0.95 11.14 6.52
CA GLN A 66 -1.59 10.99 5.22
C GLN A 66 -0.60 10.45 4.20
N ALA A 67 0.61 10.98 4.19
CA ALA A 67 1.61 10.51 3.23
C ALA A 67 1.94 9.05 3.46
N HIS A 68 2.09 8.65 4.71
CA HIS A 68 2.38 7.26 5.02
C HIS A 68 1.23 6.35 4.62
N LEU A 69 0.00 6.79 4.90
CA LEU A 69 -1.15 5.98 4.54
C LEU A 69 -1.25 5.80 3.04
N GLU A 70 -1.08 6.90 2.28
CA GLU A 70 -1.20 6.81 0.85
C GLU A 70 -0.09 5.94 0.25
N ALA A 71 1.10 5.98 0.84
CA ALA A 71 2.17 5.12 0.38
C ALA A 71 1.84 3.66 0.61
N LYS A 72 1.27 3.34 1.76
CA LYS A 72 0.88 1.97 2.05
C LYS A 72 -0.23 1.50 1.11
N ILE A 73 -1.16 2.38 0.81
CA ILE A 73 -2.24 2.03 -0.09
C ILE A 73 -1.68 1.71 -1.46
N ARG A 74 -0.78 2.56 -1.96
CA ARG A 74 -0.19 2.31 -3.27
C ARG A 74 0.59 1.02 -3.29
N GLU A 75 1.34 0.77 -2.24
CA GLU A 75 2.12 -0.44 -2.17
C GLU A 75 1.24 -1.67 -2.19
N ASN A 76 0.14 -1.62 -1.42
CA ASN A 76 -0.79 -2.73 -1.40
C ASN A 76 -1.48 -2.91 -2.75
N GLU A 77 -1.87 -1.83 -3.37
CA GLU A 77 -2.50 -1.91 -4.68
C GLU A 77 -1.54 -2.50 -5.71
N ASP A 78 -0.26 -2.15 -5.61
CA ASP A 78 0.72 -2.71 -6.51
C ASP A 78 0.85 -4.21 -6.32
N ARG A 79 0.89 -4.66 -5.08
CA ARG A 79 1.00 -6.08 -4.84
C ARG A 79 -0.21 -6.82 -5.37
N ILE A 80 -1.38 -6.27 -5.17
CA ILE A 80 -2.60 -6.91 -5.66
C ILE A 80 -2.60 -6.93 -7.18
N ARG A 81 -2.20 -5.83 -7.78
CA ARG A 81 -2.21 -5.74 -9.24
C ARG A 81 -1.25 -6.73 -9.86
N ASN A 82 -0.13 -6.98 -9.19
CA ASN A 82 0.88 -7.88 -9.71
C ASN A 82 0.80 -9.26 -9.12
N ALA A 83 -0.29 -9.57 -8.44
CA ALA A 83 -0.41 -10.86 -7.77
C ALA A 83 -0.53 -11.99 -8.77
N VAL A 84 0.23 -13.02 -8.52
CA VAL A 84 0.15 -14.25 -9.29
C VAL A 84 -0.25 -15.33 -8.31
N ILE A 85 -1.39 -15.92 -8.53
CA ILE A 85 -1.92 -16.87 -7.58
C ILE A 85 -1.15 -18.20 -7.71
N VAL A 86 -0.63 -18.66 -6.59
CA VAL A 86 -0.04 -19.96 -6.55
C VAL A 86 -0.80 -20.75 -5.52
N ASP A 87 -1.25 -21.90 -5.91
CA ASP A 87 -2.03 -22.72 -5.04
C ASP A 87 -1.09 -23.68 -4.33
N ALA A 88 -1.17 -23.69 -3.02
CA ALA A 88 -0.30 -24.57 -2.26
C ALA A 88 -0.49 -26.02 -2.70
N SER A 89 -1.71 -26.37 -2.99
CA SER A 89 -1.95 -27.73 -3.47
C SER A 89 -1.25 -27.98 -4.79
N SER A 90 -1.38 -27.02 -5.67
CA SER A 90 -0.71 -27.16 -6.95
C SER A 90 0.77 -27.29 -6.79
N ASN A 91 1.32 -26.48 -5.90
CA ASN A 91 2.74 -26.58 -5.67
C ASN A 91 3.14 -27.92 -5.18
N GLN A 92 2.36 -28.45 -4.29
CA GLN A 92 2.68 -29.77 -3.80
C GLN A 92 2.61 -30.79 -4.89
N GLY A 93 1.62 -30.68 -5.72
CA GLY A 93 1.49 -31.61 -6.82
C GLY A 93 2.68 -31.55 -7.73
N ARG A 94 3.14 -30.31 -7.94
CA ARG A 94 4.24 -30.23 -8.80
C ARG A 94 5.46 -30.73 -8.20
N ALA A 95 5.62 -30.62 -6.94
CA ALA A 95 6.81 -31.10 -6.30
C ALA A 95 7.02 -32.54 -6.52
N ASP A 96 6.01 -33.24 -6.84
CA ASP A 96 6.20 -34.65 -7.16
C ASP A 96 7.00 -34.86 -8.44
#